data_3956775b3d4db2e2c68abd387e3801fb
#
_entry.id   3956775b3d4db2e2c68abd387e3801fb
#
_cell.length_a   1.000
_cell.length_b   1.000
_cell.length_c   1.000
_cell.angle_alpha   90.00
_cell.angle_beta   90.00
_cell.angle_gamma   90.00
#
_symmetry.space_group_name_H-M   'P 1'
#
loop_
_entity.id
_entity.type
_entity.pdbx_description
1 polymer ?
#
loop_
_entity_poly.entity_id
_entity_poly.type
_entity_poly.pdbx_seq_one_letter_code
_entity_poly.pdbx_strand_id
1 'polypeptide(L)'
;MLELAQELEELVHTSLPQAKGMSLLFKADGGHGGTRVGLDESDILPFHATSSGIAMLAFGDPEFRRKTLASARPQFTKETSVSEEALEGMIAEAQLNGFASVHKTYEDEVSSVAMPFFDQTGHAIGTIAVATPSSRMTPEMKSRIIGLLSQASMTLSANIGGLIPQSFRNALIAA
;
A
#
# COMPACT_ATOMS: atom_id res chain seq x y z
N MET A 1 -13.98 -0.84 5.94
CA MET A 1 -13.15 0.39 5.84
C MET A 1 -13.36 1.30 7.04
N LEU A 2 -14.58 1.80 7.32
CA LEU A 2 -14.85 2.66 8.47
C LEU A 2 -14.52 1.96 9.81
N GLU A 3 -14.98 0.74 9.98
CA GLU A 3 -14.67 -0.07 11.17
C GLU A 3 -13.15 -0.28 11.34
N LEU A 4 -12.44 -0.57 10.25
CA LEU A 4 -11.01 -0.74 10.25
C LEU A 4 -10.27 0.54 10.66
N ALA A 5 -10.69 1.70 10.14
CA ALA A 5 -10.13 2.99 10.51
C ALA A 5 -10.39 3.31 11.99
N GLN A 6 -11.61 3.07 12.46
CA GLN A 6 -11.98 3.26 13.87
C GLN A 6 -11.20 2.33 14.81
N GLU A 7 -11.03 1.07 14.43
CA GLU A 7 -10.28 0.10 15.23
C GLU A 7 -8.80 0.45 15.34
N LEU A 8 -8.19 0.92 14.24
CA LEU A 8 -6.78 1.31 14.23
C LEU A 8 -6.53 2.74 14.72
N GLU A 9 -7.57 3.57 14.75
CA GLU A 9 -7.50 5.02 15.00
C GLU A 9 -6.59 5.76 14.01
N GLU A 10 -6.47 5.25 12.79
CA GLU A 10 -5.58 5.74 11.74
C GLU A 10 -6.31 5.94 10.41
N LEU A 11 -5.62 6.61 9.46
CA LEU A 11 -6.11 6.77 8.11
C LEU A 11 -6.05 5.45 7.34
N VAL A 12 -7.20 4.98 6.88
CA VAL A 12 -7.33 3.84 5.96
C VAL A 12 -7.84 4.33 4.62
N HIS A 13 -7.21 3.91 3.55
CA HIS A 13 -7.65 4.27 2.21
C HIS A 13 -7.53 3.12 1.21
N THR A 14 -8.36 3.17 0.18
CA THR A 14 -8.18 2.35 -1.03
C THR A 14 -7.79 3.24 -2.19
N SER A 15 -6.98 2.72 -3.09
CA SER A 15 -6.54 3.45 -4.27
C SER A 15 -6.41 2.55 -5.49
N LEU A 16 -6.57 3.15 -6.66
CA LEU A 16 -6.48 2.51 -7.97
C LEU A 16 -5.33 3.12 -8.78
N PRO A 17 -4.64 2.34 -9.63
CA PRO A 17 -3.58 2.85 -10.48
C PRO A 17 -4.11 3.81 -11.55
N GLN A 18 -3.42 4.91 -11.72
CA GLN A 18 -3.59 5.89 -12.79
C GLN A 18 -2.27 6.06 -13.54
N ALA A 19 -2.26 6.85 -14.60
CA ALA A 19 -1.07 7.03 -15.44
C ALA A 19 0.18 7.53 -14.68
N LYS A 20 0.00 8.33 -13.62
CA LYS A 20 1.10 8.99 -12.89
C LYS A 20 1.30 8.51 -11.45
N GLY A 21 0.44 7.62 -10.94
CA GLY A 21 0.48 7.17 -9.55
C GLY A 21 -0.83 6.49 -9.15
N MET A 22 -1.02 6.32 -7.86
CA MET A 22 -2.24 5.76 -7.29
C MET A 22 -3.21 6.89 -6.95
N SER A 23 -4.43 6.83 -7.46
CA SER A 23 -5.52 7.76 -7.13
C SER A 23 -6.40 7.17 -6.04
N LEU A 24 -6.81 7.99 -5.10
CA LEU A 24 -7.73 7.59 -4.05
C LEU A 24 -9.09 7.20 -4.62
N LEU A 25 -9.60 6.06 -4.17
CA LEU A 25 -10.97 5.62 -4.43
C LEU A 25 -11.87 5.91 -3.23
N PHE A 26 -11.37 5.68 -2.02
CA PHE A 26 -12.08 5.90 -0.77
C PHE A 26 -11.06 6.08 0.36
N LYS A 27 -11.41 6.93 1.32
CA LYS A 27 -10.66 7.09 2.57
C LYS A 27 -11.58 7.10 3.79
N ALA A 28 -11.06 6.64 4.93
CA ALA A 28 -11.69 6.72 6.23
C ALA A 28 -10.63 7.16 7.24
N ASP A 29 -10.90 8.21 7.98
CA ASP A 29 -10.07 8.69 9.08
C ASP A 29 -10.65 8.18 10.40
N GLY A 30 -9.91 7.34 11.11
CA GLY A 30 -10.28 6.81 12.42
C GLY A 30 -9.66 7.58 13.59
N GLY A 31 -8.83 8.57 13.31
CA GLY A 31 -8.02 9.25 14.33
C GLY A 31 -8.80 10.06 15.33
N HIS A 32 -8.51 9.86 16.61
CA HIS A 32 -9.09 10.55 17.75
C HIS A 32 -8.12 11.61 18.30
N GLY A 33 -7.98 12.74 17.63
CA GLY A 33 -7.14 13.84 18.10
C GLY A 33 -5.63 13.64 17.89
N GLY A 34 -4.85 14.68 18.05
CA GLY A 34 -3.40 14.67 17.82
C GLY A 34 -2.99 14.78 16.36
N THR A 35 -1.73 14.42 16.06
CA THR A 35 -1.17 14.47 14.71
C THR A 35 -1.84 13.43 13.82
N ARG A 36 -2.33 13.85 12.65
CA ARG A 36 -3.01 13.00 11.66
C ARG A 36 -2.29 13.04 10.34
N VAL A 37 -2.39 11.95 9.59
CA VAL A 37 -2.00 11.94 8.19
C VAL A 37 -3.13 12.57 7.37
N GLY A 38 -2.81 13.65 6.65
CA GLY A 38 -3.73 14.28 5.70
C GLY A 38 -3.56 13.66 4.32
N LEU A 39 -4.67 13.41 3.64
CA LEU A 39 -4.66 12.91 2.28
C LEU A 39 -5.88 13.49 1.56
N ASP A 40 -5.66 14.26 0.50
CA ASP A 40 -6.73 14.83 -0.29
C ASP A 40 -7.21 13.87 -1.38
N GLU A 41 -8.48 13.96 -1.75
CA GLU A 41 -9.06 13.09 -2.80
C GLU A 41 -8.44 13.34 -4.17
N SER A 42 -7.86 14.52 -4.38
CA SER A 42 -7.13 14.89 -5.61
C SER A 42 -5.69 14.40 -5.63
N ASP A 43 -5.17 13.85 -4.54
CA ASP A 43 -3.78 13.42 -4.45
C ASP A 43 -3.51 12.22 -5.35
N ILE A 44 -2.39 12.29 -6.06
CA ILE A 44 -1.84 11.19 -6.83
C ILE A 44 -0.61 10.68 -6.10
N LEU A 45 -0.74 9.55 -5.45
CA LEU A 45 0.33 8.92 -4.68
C LEU A 45 1.36 8.29 -5.61
N PRO A 46 2.66 8.69 -5.56
CA PRO A 46 3.68 8.17 -6.46
C PRO A 46 3.93 6.68 -6.24
N PHE A 47 4.12 5.93 -7.33
CA PHE A 47 4.32 4.47 -7.27
C PHE A 47 5.57 4.06 -6.49
N HIS A 48 6.67 4.79 -6.62
CA HIS A 48 7.96 4.43 -6.03
C HIS A 48 8.14 4.89 -4.58
N ALA A 49 7.29 5.78 -4.07
CA ALA A 49 7.48 6.41 -2.76
C ALA A 49 6.37 6.07 -1.75
N THR A 50 5.35 5.31 -2.14
CA THR A 50 4.22 4.96 -1.26
C THR A 50 4.02 3.45 -1.18
N SER A 51 3.53 2.96 -0.04
CA SER A 51 3.21 1.53 0.13
C SER A 51 2.16 1.06 -0.88
N SER A 52 1.15 1.89 -1.16
CA SER A 52 0.14 1.60 -2.20
C SER A 52 0.75 1.43 -3.58
N GLY A 53 1.68 2.32 -3.95
CA GLY A 53 2.38 2.23 -5.22
C GLY A 53 3.24 0.98 -5.33
N ILE A 54 4.04 0.68 -4.30
CA ILE A 54 4.91 -0.51 -4.28
C ILE A 54 4.09 -1.80 -4.28
N ALA A 55 3.01 -1.89 -3.52
CA ALA A 55 2.10 -3.04 -3.54
C ALA A 55 1.47 -3.24 -4.93
N MET A 56 1.07 -2.14 -5.59
CA MET A 56 0.56 -2.20 -6.96
C MET A 56 1.61 -2.72 -7.95
N LEU A 57 2.85 -2.27 -7.85
CA LEU A 57 3.95 -2.75 -8.69
C LEU A 57 4.34 -4.21 -8.40
N ALA A 58 4.21 -4.66 -7.15
CA ALA A 58 4.54 -6.01 -6.75
C ALA A 58 3.56 -7.06 -7.27
N PHE A 59 2.26 -6.73 -7.30
CA PHE A 59 1.18 -7.69 -7.55
C PHE A 59 0.31 -7.36 -8.77
N GLY A 60 0.50 -6.22 -9.41
CA GLY A 60 -0.21 -5.81 -10.61
C GLY A 60 0.32 -6.49 -11.87
N ASP A 61 -0.22 -6.09 -13.00
CA ASP A 61 0.17 -6.60 -14.31
C ASP A 61 1.68 -6.35 -14.59
N PRO A 62 2.44 -7.37 -15.06
CA PRO A 62 3.88 -7.22 -15.31
C PRO A 62 4.24 -6.15 -16.34
N GLU A 63 3.41 -5.94 -17.36
CA GLU A 63 3.66 -4.92 -18.37
C GLU A 63 3.44 -3.50 -17.81
N PHE A 64 2.44 -3.34 -16.95
CA PHE A 64 2.23 -2.11 -16.19
C PHE A 64 3.45 -1.81 -15.31
N ARG A 65 3.95 -2.80 -14.56
CA ARG A 65 5.16 -2.68 -13.75
C ARG A 65 6.36 -2.24 -14.59
N ARG A 66 6.63 -2.92 -15.70
CA ARG A 66 7.75 -2.60 -16.61
C ARG A 66 7.70 -1.16 -17.12
N LYS A 67 6.52 -0.68 -17.53
CA LYS A 67 6.33 0.70 -17.99
C LYS A 67 6.57 1.71 -16.86
N THR A 68 6.10 1.41 -15.66
CA THR A 68 6.23 2.29 -14.50
C THR A 68 7.68 2.40 -14.02
N LEU A 69 8.44 1.30 -14.03
CA LEU A 69 9.86 1.30 -13.68
C LEU A 69 10.71 2.20 -14.60
N ALA A 70 10.31 2.37 -15.85
CA ALA A 70 10.96 3.28 -16.79
C ALA A 70 10.65 4.77 -16.56
N SER A 71 9.75 5.10 -15.62
CA SER A 71 9.32 6.48 -15.36
C SER A 71 10.27 7.21 -14.40
N ALA A 72 10.22 8.54 -14.42
CA ALA A 72 10.99 9.36 -13.48
C ALA A 72 10.56 9.12 -12.03
N ARG A 73 11.55 9.11 -11.13
CA ARG A 73 11.37 8.89 -9.69
C ARG A 73 11.86 10.12 -8.91
N PRO A 74 11.06 11.17 -8.77
CA PRO A 74 11.44 12.34 -7.98
C PRO A 74 11.68 11.96 -6.52
N GLN A 75 12.66 12.61 -5.91
CA GLN A 75 12.92 12.48 -4.49
C GLN A 75 11.98 13.39 -3.71
N PHE A 76 11.21 12.83 -2.77
CA PHE A 76 10.28 13.56 -1.91
C PHE A 76 10.90 13.84 -0.54
N THR A 77 11.59 12.86 0.02
CA THR A 77 12.31 12.94 1.29
C THR A 77 13.71 12.36 1.11
N LYS A 78 14.54 12.43 2.14
CA LYS A 78 15.85 11.76 2.13
C LYS A 78 15.75 10.22 2.12
N GLU A 79 14.61 9.67 2.53
CA GLU A 79 14.34 8.21 2.56
C GLU A 79 13.72 7.71 1.25
N THR A 80 13.40 8.59 0.29
CA THR A 80 12.84 8.17 -1.00
C THR A 80 13.85 7.37 -1.81
N SER A 81 13.50 6.12 -2.17
CA SER A 81 14.28 5.29 -3.08
C SER A 81 14.09 5.75 -4.53
N VAL A 82 15.12 6.32 -5.13
CA VAL A 82 15.08 6.84 -6.51
C VAL A 82 15.76 5.91 -7.53
N SER A 83 16.59 4.96 -7.09
CA SER A 83 17.23 4.01 -8.01
C SER A 83 16.24 2.88 -8.37
N GLU A 84 16.40 2.35 -9.58
CA GLU A 84 15.60 1.21 -10.05
C GLU A 84 15.87 -0.04 -9.22
N GLU A 85 17.15 -0.31 -8.91
CA GLU A 85 17.56 -1.44 -8.08
C GLU A 85 16.91 -1.42 -6.69
N ALA A 86 16.90 -0.26 -6.03
CA ALA A 86 16.27 -0.12 -4.71
C ALA A 86 14.75 -0.35 -4.79
N LEU A 87 14.10 0.18 -5.82
CA LEU A 87 12.67 -0.02 -6.03
C LEU A 87 12.34 -1.49 -6.35
N GLU A 88 13.14 -2.16 -7.16
CA GLU A 88 12.99 -3.60 -7.42
C GLU A 88 13.18 -4.43 -6.16
N GLY A 89 14.12 -4.05 -5.29
CA GLY A 89 14.28 -4.64 -3.97
C GLY A 89 13.03 -4.52 -3.11
N MET A 90 12.43 -3.33 -3.04
CA MET A 90 11.18 -3.10 -2.29
C MET A 90 10.00 -3.90 -2.88
N ILE A 91 9.94 -4.04 -4.20
CA ILE A 91 8.91 -4.84 -4.88
C ILE A 91 9.09 -6.33 -4.55
N ALA A 92 10.33 -6.84 -4.61
CA ALA A 92 10.63 -8.23 -4.27
C ALA A 92 10.30 -8.52 -2.79
N GLU A 93 10.64 -7.62 -1.88
CA GLU A 93 10.27 -7.72 -0.47
C GLU A 93 8.75 -7.77 -0.28
N ALA A 94 8.01 -6.91 -0.97
CA ALA A 94 6.55 -6.91 -0.92
C ALA A 94 5.97 -8.24 -1.43
N GLN A 95 6.53 -8.82 -2.49
CA GLN A 95 6.11 -10.13 -3.01
C GLN A 95 6.37 -11.27 -2.03
N LEU A 96 7.48 -11.23 -1.29
CA LEU A 96 7.81 -12.22 -0.27
C LEU A 96 6.90 -12.13 0.95
N ASN A 97 6.54 -10.92 1.36
CA ASN A 97 5.78 -10.66 2.59
C ASN A 97 4.27 -10.61 2.38
N GLY A 98 3.78 -10.46 1.13
CA GLY A 98 2.36 -10.24 0.84
C GLY A 98 1.88 -8.80 1.09
N PHE A 99 2.74 -7.90 1.50
CA PHE A 99 2.43 -6.48 1.72
C PHE A 99 3.63 -5.59 1.43
N ALA A 100 3.38 -4.32 1.10
CA ALA A 100 4.39 -3.29 1.04
C ALA A 100 4.36 -2.43 2.31
N SER A 101 5.53 -2.06 2.81
CA SER A 101 5.67 -1.16 3.95
C SER A 101 6.71 -0.10 3.65
N VAL A 102 6.40 1.15 3.93
CA VAL A 102 7.34 2.26 3.75
C VAL A 102 7.42 3.12 5.01
N HIS A 103 8.58 3.71 5.20
CA HIS A 103 8.88 4.59 6.33
C HIS A 103 9.45 5.90 5.81
N LYS A 104 8.70 6.99 5.93
CA LYS A 104 9.12 8.36 5.60
C LYS A 104 9.57 8.57 4.14
N THR A 105 9.10 7.76 3.20
CA THR A 105 9.57 7.80 1.80
C THR A 105 8.85 8.84 0.94
N TYR A 106 7.63 9.23 1.30
CA TYR A 106 6.84 10.24 0.61
C TYR A 106 6.69 11.52 1.43
N GLU A 107 6.43 11.38 2.73
CA GLU A 107 6.37 12.46 3.71
C GLU A 107 7.26 12.15 4.90
N ASP A 108 7.97 13.14 5.44
CA ASP A 108 9.00 12.97 6.49
C ASP A 108 8.48 12.36 7.80
N GLU A 109 7.19 12.50 8.08
CA GLU A 109 6.60 12.04 9.33
C GLU A 109 5.55 10.93 9.14
N VAL A 110 5.44 10.34 7.93
CA VAL A 110 4.44 9.32 7.62
C VAL A 110 5.08 7.97 7.32
N SER A 111 4.50 6.92 7.89
CA SER A 111 4.75 5.52 7.57
C SER A 111 3.46 4.86 7.12
N SER A 112 3.54 3.89 6.23
CA SER A 112 2.36 3.19 5.73
C SER A 112 2.61 1.73 5.40
N VAL A 113 1.53 0.94 5.46
CA VAL A 113 1.48 -0.45 5.01
C VAL A 113 0.33 -0.58 4.02
N ALA A 114 0.53 -1.30 2.92
CA ALA A 114 -0.49 -1.55 1.92
C ALA A 114 -0.51 -3.00 1.47
N MET A 115 -1.70 -3.48 1.12
CA MET A 115 -1.93 -4.77 0.48
C MET A 115 -2.73 -4.61 -0.81
N PRO A 116 -2.49 -5.47 -1.80
CA PRO A 116 -3.27 -5.49 -3.05
C PRO A 116 -4.67 -6.03 -2.82
N PHE A 117 -5.62 -5.72 -3.72
CA PHE A 117 -6.80 -6.53 -3.95
C PHE A 117 -6.86 -6.89 -5.44
N PHE A 118 -7.38 -8.09 -5.73
CA PHE A 118 -7.18 -8.79 -6.98
C PHE A 118 -8.46 -8.87 -7.82
N ASP A 119 -8.29 -8.88 -9.13
CA ASP A 119 -9.35 -9.18 -10.09
C ASP A 119 -9.45 -10.69 -10.41
N GLN A 120 -10.29 -11.00 -11.41
CA GLN A 120 -10.53 -12.38 -11.87
C GLN A 120 -9.32 -13.04 -12.54
N THR A 121 -8.32 -12.24 -12.96
CA THR A 121 -7.07 -12.74 -13.58
C THR A 121 -6.00 -13.04 -12.55
N GLY A 122 -6.21 -12.64 -11.30
CA GLY A 122 -5.23 -12.76 -10.22
C GLY A 122 -4.18 -11.65 -10.21
N HIS A 123 -4.36 -10.57 -10.98
CA HIS A 123 -3.56 -9.38 -10.87
C HIS A 123 -4.20 -8.38 -9.90
N ALA A 124 -3.38 -7.66 -9.18
CA ALA A 124 -3.85 -6.53 -8.37
C ALA A 124 -4.42 -5.44 -9.27
N ILE A 125 -5.61 -4.95 -8.95
CA ILE A 125 -6.24 -3.81 -9.62
C ILE A 125 -6.29 -2.57 -8.75
N GLY A 126 -5.93 -2.71 -7.48
CA GLY A 126 -5.88 -1.63 -6.52
C GLY A 126 -5.28 -2.08 -5.21
N THR A 127 -5.22 -1.17 -4.25
CA THR A 127 -4.62 -1.40 -2.94
C THR A 127 -5.49 -0.86 -1.82
N ILE A 128 -5.42 -1.51 -0.65
CA ILE A 128 -5.89 -0.99 0.62
C ILE A 128 -4.68 -0.70 1.50
N ALA A 129 -4.65 0.46 2.15
CA ALA A 129 -3.52 0.90 2.93
C ALA A 129 -3.93 1.56 4.24
N VAL A 130 -3.03 1.48 5.21
CA VAL A 130 -3.06 2.27 6.45
C VAL A 130 -1.87 3.21 6.45
N ALA A 131 -2.13 4.48 6.65
CA ALA A 131 -1.10 5.51 6.84
C ALA A 131 -1.20 6.09 8.25
N THR A 132 -0.07 6.18 8.93
CA THR A 132 0.04 6.66 10.30
C THR A 132 1.25 7.57 10.47
N PRO A 133 1.24 8.51 11.41
CA PRO A 133 2.47 9.17 11.83
C PRO A 133 3.55 8.14 12.21
N SER A 134 4.77 8.35 11.73
CA SER A 134 5.87 7.40 11.93
C SER A 134 6.17 7.09 13.40
N SER A 135 5.87 8.04 14.28
CA SER A 135 6.01 7.85 15.75
C SER A 135 5.06 6.80 16.33
N ARG A 136 3.95 6.49 15.65
CA ARG A 136 2.98 5.47 16.05
C ARG A 136 3.17 4.13 15.33
N MET A 137 4.00 4.06 14.28
CA MET A 137 4.30 2.81 13.57
C MET A 137 5.28 1.95 14.37
N THR A 138 4.87 1.48 15.54
CA THR A 138 5.66 0.49 16.31
C THR A 138 5.58 -0.89 15.66
N PRO A 139 6.49 -1.84 16.01
CA PRO A 139 6.40 -3.22 15.52
C PRO A 139 5.04 -3.89 15.82
N GLU A 140 4.47 -3.64 16.99
CA GLU A 140 3.17 -4.17 17.41
C GLU A 140 2.03 -3.57 16.56
N MET A 141 2.07 -2.25 16.36
CA MET A 141 1.10 -1.57 15.49
C MET A 141 1.20 -2.06 14.05
N LYS A 142 2.41 -2.20 13.53
CA LYS A 142 2.65 -2.75 12.18
C LYS A 142 2.06 -4.15 12.04
N SER A 143 2.32 -5.05 13.00
CA SER A 143 1.77 -6.41 13.00
C SER A 143 0.24 -6.42 13.05
N ARG A 144 -0.36 -5.54 13.87
CA ARG A 144 -1.82 -5.37 13.95
C ARG A 144 -2.39 -4.90 12.62
N ILE A 145 -1.78 -3.88 12.00
CA ILE A 145 -2.17 -3.36 10.68
C ILE A 145 -2.11 -4.48 9.63
N ILE A 146 -1.03 -5.26 9.58
CA ILE A 146 -0.85 -6.36 8.62
C ILE A 146 -1.99 -7.38 8.77
N GLY A 147 -2.30 -7.81 9.99
CA GLY A 147 -3.38 -8.77 10.25
C GLY A 147 -4.75 -8.28 9.76
N LEU A 148 -5.10 -7.05 10.06
CA LEU A 148 -6.38 -6.45 9.67
C LEU A 148 -6.44 -6.15 8.16
N LEU A 149 -5.37 -5.64 7.56
CA LEU A 149 -5.29 -5.43 6.12
C LEU A 149 -5.36 -6.73 5.33
N SER A 150 -4.78 -7.82 5.83
CA SER A 150 -4.87 -9.14 5.21
C SER A 150 -6.33 -9.59 5.06
N GLN A 151 -7.13 -9.48 6.10
CA GLN A 151 -8.55 -9.80 6.07
C GLN A 151 -9.31 -8.87 5.10
N ALA A 152 -9.06 -7.57 5.16
CA ALA A 152 -9.70 -6.58 4.31
C ALA A 152 -9.36 -6.78 2.83
N SER A 153 -8.09 -7.05 2.48
CA SER A 153 -7.62 -7.36 1.14
C SER A 153 -8.32 -8.57 0.55
N MET A 154 -8.39 -9.67 1.32
CA MET A 154 -9.08 -10.90 0.89
C MET A 154 -10.58 -10.67 0.71
N THR A 155 -11.21 -9.93 1.62
CA THR A 155 -12.64 -9.60 1.53
C THR A 155 -12.95 -8.72 0.33
N LEU A 156 -12.15 -7.68 0.08
CA LEU A 156 -12.30 -6.83 -1.10
C LEU A 156 -12.18 -7.63 -2.40
N SER A 157 -11.13 -8.47 -2.50
CA SER A 157 -10.93 -9.33 -3.66
C SER A 157 -12.12 -10.27 -3.88
N ALA A 158 -12.60 -10.93 -2.84
CA ALA A 158 -13.75 -11.84 -2.93
C ALA A 158 -15.03 -11.10 -3.36
N ASN A 159 -15.30 -9.92 -2.83
CA ASN A 159 -16.50 -9.12 -3.12
C ASN A 159 -16.57 -8.67 -4.59
N ILE A 160 -15.42 -8.48 -5.24
CA ILE A 160 -15.35 -8.13 -6.67
C ILE A 160 -15.16 -9.35 -7.59
N GLY A 161 -15.26 -10.57 -7.05
CA GLY A 161 -15.07 -11.82 -7.80
C GLY A 161 -13.60 -12.09 -8.17
N GLY A 162 -12.67 -11.54 -7.44
CA GLY A 162 -11.23 -11.66 -7.70
C GLY A 162 -10.66 -13.00 -7.32
N LEU A 163 -9.64 -13.44 -8.06
CA LEU A 163 -8.86 -14.65 -7.81
C LEU A 163 -7.61 -14.30 -6.99
N ILE A 164 -7.58 -14.68 -5.73
CA ILE A 164 -6.43 -14.44 -4.87
C ILE A 164 -5.31 -15.45 -5.19
N PRO A 165 -4.12 -15.00 -5.66
CA PRO A 165 -3.04 -15.90 -6.02
C PRO A 165 -2.54 -16.74 -4.83
N GLN A 166 -2.19 -18.00 -5.09
CA GLN A 166 -1.65 -18.89 -4.05
C GLN A 166 -0.31 -18.37 -3.49
N SER A 167 0.51 -17.74 -4.34
CA SER A 167 1.77 -17.09 -3.90
C SER A 167 1.53 -16.01 -2.85
N PHE A 168 0.51 -15.17 -3.05
CA PHE A 168 0.12 -14.14 -2.09
C PHE A 168 -0.36 -14.76 -0.76
N ARG A 169 -1.20 -15.80 -0.81
CA ARG A 169 -1.64 -16.52 0.41
C ARG A 169 -0.46 -17.10 1.18
N ASN A 170 0.48 -17.73 0.46
CA ASN A 170 1.68 -18.32 1.08
C ASN A 170 2.57 -17.24 1.73
N ALA A 171 2.73 -16.08 1.08
CA ALA A 171 3.48 -14.96 1.62
C ALA A 171 2.90 -14.47 2.96
N LEU A 172 1.57 -14.31 3.04
CA LEU A 172 0.89 -13.88 4.28
C LEU A 172 0.98 -14.90 5.43
N ILE A 173 1.18 -16.18 5.14
CA ILE A 173 1.36 -17.21 6.18
C ILE A 173 2.81 -17.21 6.72
N ALA A 174 3.76 -16.80 5.89
CA ALA A 174 5.19 -16.80 6.22
C ALA A 174 5.65 -15.50 6.93
N ALA A 175 4.88 -14.41 6.82
CA ALA A 175 5.17 -13.10 7.41
C ALA A 175 4.64 -12.98 8.85
#